data_6fc32b055bfe6b3e677bf1021c5f2299
#
_entry.id   6fc32b055bfe6b3e677bf1021c5f2299
#
_cell.length_a   1.000
_cell.length_b   1.000
_cell.length_c   1.000
_cell.angle_alpha   90.00
_cell.angle_beta   90.00
_cell.angle_gamma   90.00
#
_symmetry.space_group_name_H-M   'P 1'
#
loop_
_entity.id
_entity.type
_entity.pdbx_description
1 polymer ?
#
loop_
_entity_poly.entity_id
_entity_poly.type
_entity_poly.pdbx_seq_one_letter_code
_entity_poly.pdbx_strand_id
1 'polypeptide(L)'
;MKERIYVCHTYYHVYVTYLKELNLSREKWGQATLLLSKMSIDFEQLKDRVEATGLFEQVLEYDEKREDFFPQLAAFRQEKGNILLNMLARIRYTKKLAKLNESYVPVNFKEYKDIYVFCDTDPIGYYLNWKHIRYHALEDGLNSLVHIDAARYENRGHFGLKVFLSKKWNLIFIQNGYGKYCIDMEVNDIASIPFPCPYYIELPRQQLVDGLDEEGRNLILRSFIRDKEKLEGQIRESGQVGDKILVLTEPLCTLDVREQIFRDIIAQYEREGTVFLKPHPRDALDYRTLFPQYPQFDATVPMELLNFFPGLHFKKVISVLTEIKAIQFADEAVRLGPDFMDKYEDPRIHRQNEMV
;
A
#
# COMPACT_ATOMS: atom_id res chain seq x y z
N MET A 1 -25.66 11.10 -9.91
CA MET A 1 -24.68 10.77 -8.89
C MET A 1 -23.81 9.68 -9.50
N LYS A 2 -22.49 9.83 -9.50
CA LYS A 2 -21.54 8.83 -9.97
C LYS A 2 -21.53 7.63 -9.01
N GLU A 3 -21.17 6.45 -9.49
CA GLU A 3 -21.26 5.26 -8.64
C GLU A 3 -20.11 5.21 -7.63
N ARG A 4 -18.87 5.06 -8.08
CA ARG A 4 -17.73 4.79 -7.19
C ARG A 4 -16.52 5.64 -7.53
N ILE A 5 -15.70 5.94 -6.51
CA ILE A 5 -14.38 6.52 -6.69
C ILE A 5 -13.37 5.83 -5.76
N TYR A 6 -12.18 5.55 -6.29
CA TYR A 6 -11.07 4.96 -5.56
C TYR A 6 -9.89 5.93 -5.54
N VAL A 7 -9.33 6.21 -4.36
CA VAL A 7 -8.12 7.02 -4.19
C VAL A 7 -6.95 6.08 -3.94
N CYS A 8 -6.01 6.05 -4.89
CA CYS A 8 -4.88 5.11 -4.90
C CYS A 8 -3.55 5.85 -4.81
N HIS A 9 -2.64 5.36 -3.96
CA HIS A 9 -1.31 5.95 -3.71
C HIS A 9 -0.17 5.06 -4.20
N THR A 10 -0.44 3.80 -4.59
CA THR A 10 0.55 2.83 -5.03
C THR A 10 0.03 1.96 -6.18
N TYR A 11 0.94 1.27 -6.88
CA TYR A 11 0.56 0.26 -7.87
C TYR A 11 -0.29 -0.87 -7.27
N TYR A 12 0.00 -1.26 -6.02
CA TYR A 12 -0.79 -2.25 -5.29
C TYR A 12 -2.23 -1.80 -5.06
N HIS A 13 -2.46 -0.53 -4.73
CA HIS A 13 -3.82 0.01 -4.58
C HIS A 13 -4.61 -0.07 -5.88
N VAL A 14 -3.98 0.27 -7.00
CA VAL A 14 -4.61 0.13 -8.32
C VAL A 14 -4.94 -1.33 -8.61
N TYR A 15 -4.02 -2.26 -8.29
CA TYR A 15 -4.28 -3.69 -8.43
C TYR A 15 -5.48 -4.15 -7.60
N VAL A 16 -5.56 -3.80 -6.32
CA VAL A 16 -6.71 -4.14 -5.47
C VAL A 16 -8.00 -3.52 -5.99
N THR A 17 -7.94 -2.30 -6.53
CA THR A 17 -9.10 -1.65 -7.16
C THR A 17 -9.58 -2.45 -8.38
N TYR A 18 -8.68 -2.95 -9.22
CA TYR A 18 -9.03 -3.87 -10.30
C TYR A 18 -9.72 -5.12 -9.79
N LEU A 19 -9.17 -5.76 -8.75
CA LEU A 19 -9.78 -6.94 -8.16
C LEU A 19 -11.23 -6.65 -7.71
N LYS A 20 -11.48 -5.50 -7.08
CA LYS A 20 -12.83 -5.11 -6.64
C LYS A 20 -13.77 -4.87 -7.80
N GLU A 21 -13.36 -4.08 -8.80
CA GLU A 21 -14.22 -3.74 -9.94
C GLU A 21 -14.53 -4.96 -10.82
N LEU A 22 -13.53 -5.83 -11.05
CA LEU A 22 -13.69 -7.04 -11.87
C LEU A 22 -14.57 -8.11 -11.22
N ASN A 23 -14.73 -8.10 -9.89
CA ASN A 23 -15.68 -8.95 -9.17
C ASN A 23 -17.12 -8.41 -9.16
N LEU A 24 -17.36 -7.22 -9.70
CA LEU A 24 -18.71 -6.74 -9.93
C LEU A 24 -19.30 -7.34 -11.22
N SER A 25 -20.64 -7.28 -11.34
CA SER A 25 -21.30 -7.66 -12.60
C SER A 25 -20.82 -6.75 -13.73
N ARG A 26 -20.71 -7.30 -14.93
CA ARG A 26 -20.15 -6.62 -16.12
C ARG A 26 -20.82 -5.29 -16.45
N GLU A 27 -22.12 -5.18 -16.21
CA GLU A 27 -22.91 -3.95 -16.40
C GLU A 27 -22.45 -2.79 -15.49
N LYS A 28 -21.70 -3.07 -14.43
CA LYS A 28 -21.15 -2.07 -13.50
C LYS A 28 -19.73 -1.62 -13.88
N TRP A 29 -19.10 -2.29 -14.84
CA TRP A 29 -17.79 -1.90 -15.32
C TRP A 29 -17.87 -0.54 -16.03
N GLY A 30 -16.79 0.23 -16.03
CA GLY A 30 -16.77 1.57 -16.61
C GLY A 30 -17.58 2.62 -15.83
N GLN A 31 -17.99 2.34 -14.57
CA GLN A 31 -18.76 3.27 -13.76
C GLN A 31 -17.99 3.81 -12.54
N ALA A 32 -16.75 3.43 -12.39
CA ALA A 32 -15.88 3.91 -11.32
C ALA A 32 -14.91 4.97 -11.82
N THR A 33 -14.57 5.91 -10.96
CA THR A 33 -13.45 6.85 -11.16
C THR A 33 -12.23 6.33 -10.39
N LEU A 34 -11.07 6.28 -11.03
CA LEU A 34 -9.79 6.03 -10.40
C LEU A 34 -9.04 7.33 -10.20
N LEU A 35 -8.64 7.64 -8.98
CA LEU A 35 -7.90 8.84 -8.62
C LEU A 35 -6.50 8.44 -8.12
N LEU A 36 -5.48 8.76 -8.89
CA LEU A 36 -4.08 8.40 -8.66
C LEU A 36 -3.36 9.54 -7.93
N SER A 37 -3.09 9.36 -6.63
CA SER A 37 -2.34 10.32 -5.83
C SER A 37 -0.85 10.23 -6.14
N LYS A 38 -0.27 11.31 -6.63
CA LYS A 38 1.17 11.44 -6.97
C LYS A 38 2.05 11.76 -5.76
N MET A 39 1.50 11.71 -4.56
CA MET A 39 2.22 12.06 -3.34
C MET A 39 3.36 11.10 -3.01
N SER A 40 3.18 9.81 -3.30
CA SER A 40 4.13 8.76 -2.90
C SER A 40 4.95 8.21 -4.07
N ILE A 41 4.35 8.14 -5.26
CA ILE A 41 4.99 7.62 -6.47
C ILE A 41 4.48 8.35 -7.71
N ASP A 42 5.26 8.33 -8.77
CA ASP A 42 4.77 8.65 -10.11
C ASP A 42 4.23 7.36 -10.77
N PHE A 43 2.98 7.41 -11.23
CA PHE A 43 2.36 6.28 -11.93
C PHE A 43 2.83 6.13 -13.38
N GLU A 44 3.68 7.05 -13.85
CA GLU A 44 4.24 7.04 -15.21
C GLU A 44 3.14 6.84 -16.28
N GLN A 45 3.31 5.79 -17.11
CA GLN A 45 2.34 5.45 -18.15
C GLN A 45 1.20 4.55 -17.68
N LEU A 46 1.09 4.24 -16.39
CA LEU A 46 0.02 3.37 -15.89
C LEU A 46 -1.35 3.98 -16.17
N LYS A 47 -1.50 5.28 -16.02
CA LYS A 47 -2.76 5.99 -16.29
C LYS A 47 -3.30 5.67 -17.70
N ASP A 48 -2.48 5.87 -18.74
CA ASP A 48 -2.89 5.65 -20.13
C ASP A 48 -3.27 4.17 -20.37
N ARG A 49 -2.52 3.23 -19.78
CA ARG A 49 -2.82 1.80 -19.90
C ARG A 49 -4.12 1.42 -19.19
N VAL A 50 -4.39 2.00 -18.04
CA VAL A 50 -5.62 1.78 -17.29
C VAL A 50 -6.81 2.38 -18.06
N GLU A 51 -6.71 3.60 -18.57
CA GLU A 51 -7.73 4.22 -19.42
C GLU A 51 -8.06 3.37 -20.65
N ALA A 52 -7.04 2.81 -21.29
CA ALA A 52 -7.21 1.95 -22.47
C ALA A 52 -7.99 0.65 -22.21
N THR A 53 -8.15 0.23 -20.95
CA THR A 53 -8.94 -0.97 -20.61
C THR A 53 -10.45 -0.73 -20.64
N GLY A 54 -10.90 0.51 -20.49
CA GLY A 54 -12.32 0.85 -20.37
C GLY A 54 -12.99 0.40 -19.06
N LEU A 55 -12.23 -0.15 -18.11
CA LEU A 55 -12.75 -0.62 -16.81
C LEU A 55 -13.22 0.55 -15.92
N PHE A 56 -12.67 1.75 -16.12
CA PHE A 56 -13.01 2.95 -15.37
C PHE A 56 -13.65 4.01 -16.27
N GLU A 57 -14.62 4.75 -15.74
CA GLU A 57 -15.21 5.92 -16.43
C GLU A 57 -14.17 7.02 -16.64
N GLN A 58 -13.33 7.23 -15.63
CA GLN A 58 -12.28 8.25 -15.63
C GLN A 58 -11.07 7.77 -14.81
N VAL A 59 -9.87 8.14 -15.26
CA VAL A 59 -8.63 8.01 -14.49
C VAL A 59 -8.02 9.41 -14.34
N LEU A 60 -7.95 9.89 -13.12
CA LEU A 60 -7.49 11.23 -12.80
C LEU A 60 -6.20 11.17 -11.99
N GLU A 61 -5.36 12.20 -12.14
CA GLU A 61 -4.20 12.40 -11.27
C GLU A 61 -4.54 13.38 -10.14
N TYR A 62 -3.97 13.14 -8.98
CA TYR A 62 -4.15 13.94 -7.78
C TYR A 62 -2.81 14.38 -7.22
N ASP A 63 -2.53 15.67 -7.29
CA ASP A 63 -1.31 16.28 -6.74
C ASP A 63 -1.49 16.55 -5.23
N GLU A 64 -1.71 15.48 -4.46
CA GLU A 64 -1.90 15.53 -3.03
C GLU A 64 -0.64 16.04 -2.32
N LYS A 65 -0.79 16.98 -1.38
CA LYS A 65 0.32 17.60 -0.69
C LYS A 65 0.46 17.09 0.73
N ARG A 66 1.63 16.59 1.05
CA ARG A 66 1.99 16.22 2.44
C ARG A 66 2.02 17.45 3.35
N GLU A 67 2.01 17.20 4.63
CA GLU A 67 2.03 18.25 5.66
C GLU A 67 3.28 19.15 5.65
N ASP A 68 4.42 18.61 5.22
CA ASP A 68 5.71 19.33 5.11
C ASP A 68 5.71 20.37 3.98
N PHE A 69 4.86 20.20 2.99
CA PHE A 69 4.61 21.21 1.97
C PHE A 69 4.02 22.51 2.53
N PHE A 70 3.44 22.47 3.73
CA PHE A 70 2.77 23.61 4.35
C PHE A 70 3.51 24.11 5.60
N PRO A 71 4.49 25.05 5.49
CA PRO A 71 5.29 25.53 6.62
C PRO A 71 4.46 26.03 7.81
N GLN A 72 3.25 26.57 7.56
CA GLN A 72 2.34 27.08 8.58
C GLN A 72 1.76 25.97 9.50
N LEU A 73 1.97 24.69 9.19
CA LEU A 73 1.58 23.57 10.05
C LEU A 73 2.61 23.28 11.15
N ALA A 74 3.88 23.65 10.94
CA ALA A 74 4.97 23.36 11.87
C ALA A 74 4.70 23.84 13.32
N ALA A 75 4.08 25.02 13.46
CA ALA A 75 3.75 25.59 14.76
C ALA A 75 2.76 24.74 15.58
N PHE A 76 1.90 23.94 14.92
CA PHE A 76 0.92 23.08 15.59
C PHE A 76 1.49 21.72 15.99
N ARG A 77 2.64 21.31 15.44
CA ARG A 77 3.33 20.04 15.73
C ARG A 77 4.27 20.14 16.93
N GLN A 78 4.65 21.37 17.31
CA GLN A 78 5.54 21.60 18.45
C GLN A 78 4.84 21.28 19.77
N GLU A 79 5.53 20.57 20.66
CA GLU A 79 5.12 20.31 22.03
C GLU A 79 4.92 21.63 22.79
N LYS A 80 3.76 21.80 23.45
CA LYS A 80 3.37 23.00 24.17
C LYS A 80 3.57 22.88 25.70
N GLY A 81 4.12 21.74 26.16
CA GLY A 81 4.35 21.50 27.60
C GLY A 81 3.07 21.33 28.44
N ASN A 82 1.90 21.40 27.83
CA ASN A 82 0.60 21.26 28.49
C ASN A 82 -0.37 20.44 27.61
N ILE A 83 -1.00 19.43 28.21
CA ILE A 83 -1.87 18.49 27.50
C ILE A 83 -3.07 19.18 26.83
N LEU A 84 -3.66 20.19 27.46
CA LEU A 84 -4.79 20.95 26.91
C LEU A 84 -4.35 21.78 25.70
N LEU A 85 -3.20 22.42 25.77
CA LEU A 85 -2.63 23.20 24.66
C LEU A 85 -2.23 22.31 23.51
N ASN A 86 -1.66 21.14 23.79
CA ASN A 86 -1.34 20.14 22.77
C ASN A 86 -2.60 19.62 22.07
N MET A 87 -3.68 19.35 22.81
CA MET A 87 -4.96 18.95 22.23
C MET A 87 -5.56 20.06 21.36
N LEU A 88 -5.54 21.30 21.80
CA LEU A 88 -5.99 22.45 21.00
C LEU A 88 -5.16 22.64 19.72
N ALA A 89 -3.84 22.50 19.85
CA ALA A 89 -2.95 22.54 18.69
C ALA A 89 -3.28 21.43 17.67
N ARG A 90 -3.52 20.22 18.15
CA ARG A 90 -3.93 19.09 17.32
C ARG A 90 -5.27 19.29 16.61
N ILE A 91 -6.28 19.81 17.30
CA ILE A 91 -7.57 20.15 16.69
C ILE A 91 -7.39 21.18 15.57
N ARG A 92 -6.58 22.22 15.82
CA ARG A 92 -6.27 23.24 14.81
C ARG A 92 -5.49 22.66 13.63
N TYR A 93 -4.49 21.82 13.91
CA TYR A 93 -3.71 21.11 12.91
C TYR A 93 -4.61 20.31 11.98
N THR A 94 -5.47 19.42 12.54
CA THR A 94 -6.39 18.56 11.77
C THR A 94 -7.22 19.40 10.79
N LYS A 95 -7.85 20.47 11.26
CA LYS A 95 -8.67 21.36 10.43
C LYS A 95 -7.85 22.13 9.40
N LYS A 96 -6.66 22.58 9.78
CA LYS A 96 -5.81 23.39 8.90
C LYS A 96 -5.24 22.55 7.77
N LEU A 97 -4.74 21.34 8.05
CA LEU A 97 -4.23 20.42 7.03
C LEU A 97 -5.32 20.09 6.00
N ALA A 98 -6.52 19.73 6.48
CA ALA A 98 -7.67 19.45 5.60
C ALA A 98 -8.02 20.64 4.70
N LYS A 99 -8.08 21.86 5.29
CA LYS A 99 -8.40 23.08 4.53
C LYS A 99 -7.33 23.44 3.49
N LEU A 100 -6.06 23.22 3.81
CA LEU A 100 -4.95 23.52 2.90
C LEU A 100 -4.93 22.58 1.70
N ASN A 101 -5.32 21.32 1.89
CA ASN A 101 -5.41 20.35 0.81
C ASN A 101 -6.65 20.54 -0.09
N GLU A 102 -7.66 21.29 0.34
CA GLU A 102 -8.90 21.46 -0.41
C GLU A 102 -8.68 21.97 -1.85
N SER A 103 -7.74 22.88 -2.06
CA SER A 103 -7.44 23.44 -3.38
C SER A 103 -6.76 22.47 -4.35
N TYR A 104 -6.23 21.36 -3.84
CA TYR A 104 -5.57 20.32 -4.64
C TYR A 104 -6.52 19.18 -5.00
N VAL A 105 -7.65 19.05 -4.31
CA VAL A 105 -8.62 17.97 -4.56
C VAL A 105 -9.29 18.19 -5.91
N PRO A 106 -9.13 17.27 -6.90
CA PRO A 106 -9.55 17.50 -8.27
C PRO A 106 -11.02 17.18 -8.55
N VAL A 107 -11.74 16.60 -7.56
CA VAL A 107 -13.12 16.13 -7.72
C VAL A 107 -14.03 16.57 -6.58
N ASN A 108 -15.32 16.65 -6.85
CA ASN A 108 -16.32 16.79 -5.81
C ASN A 108 -16.76 15.41 -5.31
N PHE A 109 -16.20 14.95 -4.22
CA PHE A 109 -16.51 13.62 -3.64
C PHE A 109 -18.00 13.45 -3.30
N LYS A 110 -18.76 14.51 -3.07
CA LYS A 110 -20.20 14.43 -2.78
C LYS A 110 -21.04 13.96 -3.97
N GLU A 111 -20.45 13.92 -5.16
CA GLU A 111 -21.11 13.42 -6.36
C GLU A 111 -21.08 11.89 -6.48
N TYR A 112 -20.31 11.22 -5.62
CA TYR A 112 -20.14 9.77 -5.64
C TYR A 112 -21.00 9.10 -4.54
N LYS A 113 -21.51 7.90 -4.84
CA LYS A 113 -22.23 7.07 -3.88
C LYS A 113 -21.27 6.42 -2.90
N ASP A 114 -20.25 5.74 -3.44
CA ASP A 114 -19.27 5.00 -2.67
C ASP A 114 -17.87 5.58 -2.91
N ILE A 115 -17.17 5.86 -1.85
CA ILE A 115 -15.83 6.45 -1.86
C ILE A 115 -14.91 5.49 -1.14
N TYR A 116 -13.89 5.01 -1.82
CA TYR A 116 -12.88 4.09 -1.29
C TYR A 116 -11.52 4.79 -1.23
N VAL A 117 -10.88 4.73 -0.07
CA VAL A 117 -9.60 5.41 0.16
C VAL A 117 -8.60 4.43 0.74
N PHE A 118 -7.53 4.17 0.00
CA PHE A 118 -6.34 3.58 0.57
C PHE A 118 -5.58 4.65 1.36
N CYS A 119 -4.90 4.25 2.43
CA CYS A 119 -4.11 5.19 3.25
C CYS A 119 -4.92 6.41 3.70
N ASP A 120 -6.00 6.22 4.44
CA ASP A 120 -6.72 7.34 5.06
C ASP A 120 -5.85 8.09 6.10
N THR A 121 -4.63 7.60 6.37
CA THR A 121 -3.57 8.33 7.09
C THR A 121 -3.10 9.59 6.37
N ASP A 122 -3.24 9.61 5.03
CA ASP A 122 -2.81 10.68 4.17
C ASP A 122 -3.78 11.89 4.19
N PRO A 123 -3.41 13.05 3.66
CA PRO A 123 -4.21 14.28 3.74
C PRO A 123 -5.65 14.14 3.25
N ILE A 124 -5.92 13.21 2.31
CA ILE A 124 -7.28 12.92 1.84
C ILE A 124 -8.21 12.45 2.98
N GLY A 125 -7.73 11.65 3.92
CA GLY A 125 -8.51 11.21 5.08
C GLY A 125 -8.92 12.40 5.97
N TYR A 126 -7.98 13.32 6.21
CA TYR A 126 -8.27 14.57 6.93
C TYR A 126 -9.30 15.41 6.19
N TYR A 127 -9.18 15.54 4.86
CA TYR A 127 -10.10 16.31 4.02
C TYR A 127 -11.52 15.75 4.07
N LEU A 128 -11.69 14.44 3.86
CA LEU A 128 -13.02 13.80 3.86
C LEU A 128 -13.70 13.94 5.22
N ASN A 129 -12.97 13.73 6.33
CA ASN A 129 -13.52 13.92 7.67
C ASN A 129 -13.88 15.38 7.95
N TRP A 130 -13.08 16.35 7.52
CA TRP A 130 -13.39 17.77 7.67
C TRP A 130 -14.61 18.21 6.85
N LYS A 131 -14.76 17.67 5.62
CA LYS A 131 -15.91 17.94 4.73
C LYS A 131 -17.17 17.16 5.10
N HIS A 132 -17.10 16.30 6.14
CA HIS A 132 -18.20 15.44 6.56
C HIS A 132 -18.64 14.47 5.45
N ILE A 133 -17.72 13.95 4.68
CA ILE A 133 -17.95 13.03 3.59
C ILE A 133 -17.66 11.60 4.09
N ARG A 134 -18.63 10.71 3.94
CA ARG A 134 -18.49 9.30 4.34
C ARG A 134 -17.68 8.54 3.30
N TYR A 135 -16.81 7.64 3.76
CA TYR A 135 -15.95 6.83 2.91
C TYR A 135 -15.67 5.47 3.55
N HIS A 136 -15.24 4.54 2.73
CA HIS A 136 -14.69 3.25 3.11
C HIS A 136 -13.17 3.35 3.06
N ALA A 137 -12.47 2.93 4.11
CA ALA A 137 -11.04 2.78 4.08
C ALA A 137 -10.64 1.41 3.52
N LEU A 138 -9.49 1.32 2.90
CA LEU A 138 -8.89 0.08 2.41
C LEU A 138 -7.47 -0.03 2.97
N GLU A 139 -7.07 -1.22 3.39
CA GLU A 139 -5.71 -1.42 3.89
C GLU A 139 -4.66 -1.19 2.79
N ASP A 140 -3.56 -0.55 3.17
CA ASP A 140 -2.36 -0.30 2.32
C ASP A 140 -1.44 -1.54 2.21
N GLY A 141 -1.93 -2.69 2.61
CA GLY A 141 -1.18 -3.90 2.80
C GLY A 141 -1.15 -4.32 4.28
N LEU A 142 -1.19 -5.62 4.53
CA LEU A 142 -1.34 -6.18 5.88
C LEU A 142 -0.24 -5.72 6.85
N ASN A 143 0.97 -5.49 6.35
CA ASN A 143 2.09 -5.02 7.17
C ASN A 143 1.84 -3.68 7.85
N SER A 144 1.03 -2.81 7.25
CA SER A 144 0.67 -1.50 7.83
C SER A 144 -0.21 -1.61 9.08
N LEU A 145 -0.76 -2.78 9.35
CA LEU A 145 -1.62 -3.07 10.51
C LEU A 145 -1.04 -4.12 11.45
N VAL A 146 -0.20 -5.03 10.92
CA VAL A 146 0.42 -6.12 11.70
C VAL A 146 1.72 -5.65 12.37
N HIS A 147 2.58 -4.95 11.62
CA HIS A 147 3.88 -4.50 12.14
C HIS A 147 3.83 -3.10 12.73
N ILE A 148 3.00 -2.23 12.15
CA ILE A 148 2.89 -0.84 12.58
C ILE A 148 1.40 -0.49 12.67
N ASP A 149 0.79 -0.65 13.84
CA ASP A 149 -0.52 -0.01 14.08
C ASP A 149 -0.32 1.51 14.15
N ALA A 150 -0.26 2.16 12.99
CA ALA A 150 -0.02 3.59 12.89
C ALA A 150 -1.04 4.40 13.70
N ALA A 151 -2.30 3.95 13.77
CA ALA A 151 -3.33 4.62 14.53
C ALA A 151 -2.99 4.68 16.02
N ARG A 152 -2.52 3.56 16.61
CA ARG A 152 -2.12 3.52 18.03
C ARG A 152 -0.78 4.17 18.27
N TYR A 153 0.21 3.91 17.42
CA TYR A 153 1.55 4.43 17.55
C TYR A 153 1.57 5.96 17.55
N GLU A 154 0.93 6.58 16.57
CA GLU A 154 0.85 8.06 16.48
C GLU A 154 -0.08 8.69 17.52
N ASN A 155 -0.98 7.92 18.09
CA ASN A 155 -1.96 8.38 19.07
C ASN A 155 -1.75 7.79 20.46
N ARG A 156 -0.56 7.23 20.74
CA ARG A 156 -0.22 6.71 22.07
C ARG A 156 -0.46 7.73 23.18
N GLY A 157 -0.71 7.23 24.35
CA GLY A 157 -1.18 8.04 25.50
C GLY A 157 -2.66 8.44 25.36
N HIS A 158 -3.51 7.86 26.20
CA HIS A 158 -4.95 8.08 26.21
C HIS A 158 -5.66 7.78 24.89
N PHE A 159 -5.24 6.73 24.19
CA PHE A 159 -5.77 6.35 22.86
C PHE A 159 -7.30 6.28 22.86
N GLY A 160 -7.92 5.61 23.83
CA GLY A 160 -9.38 5.51 23.92
C GLY A 160 -10.11 6.85 23.98
N LEU A 161 -9.56 7.83 24.73
CA LEU A 161 -10.10 9.20 24.77
C LEU A 161 -9.96 9.88 23.41
N LYS A 162 -8.83 9.73 22.75
CA LYS A 162 -8.61 10.30 21.42
C LYS A 162 -9.56 9.69 20.37
N VAL A 163 -9.79 8.37 20.42
CA VAL A 163 -10.78 7.69 19.59
C VAL A 163 -12.18 8.25 19.83
N PHE A 164 -12.56 8.45 21.09
CA PHE A 164 -13.86 9.08 21.43
C PHE A 164 -13.98 10.48 20.83
N LEU A 165 -12.93 11.32 20.94
CA LEU A 165 -12.90 12.67 20.35
C LEU A 165 -12.99 12.64 18.82
N SER A 166 -12.36 11.65 18.18
CA SER A 166 -12.43 11.43 16.72
C SER A 166 -13.82 10.98 16.30
N LYS A 167 -14.25 9.81 16.75
CA LYS A 167 -15.51 9.17 16.33
C LYS A 167 -16.77 9.96 16.73
N LYS A 168 -16.83 10.46 17.97
CA LYS A 168 -18.06 11.11 18.46
C LYS A 168 -18.17 12.57 18.02
N TRP A 169 -17.09 13.33 18.14
CA TRP A 169 -17.13 14.79 17.96
C TRP A 169 -16.36 15.32 16.75
N ASN A 170 -15.61 14.46 16.02
CA ASN A 170 -14.78 14.88 14.88
C ASN A 170 -13.87 16.08 15.21
N LEU A 171 -13.35 16.12 16.45
CA LEU A 171 -12.44 17.20 16.87
C LEU A 171 -11.03 16.98 16.35
N ILE A 172 -10.60 15.72 16.34
CA ILE A 172 -9.33 15.26 15.76
C ILE A 172 -9.62 14.16 14.77
N PHE A 173 -8.66 13.86 13.91
CA PHE A 173 -8.72 12.72 13.02
C PHE A 173 -7.78 11.61 13.51
N ILE A 174 -8.27 10.38 13.51
CA ILE A 174 -7.50 9.15 13.70
C ILE A 174 -7.85 8.23 12.55
N GLN A 175 -6.81 7.74 11.90
CA GLN A 175 -6.84 6.88 10.72
C GLN A 175 -7.27 5.45 11.04
N ASN A 176 -7.23 4.59 10.02
CA ASN A 176 -7.46 3.14 10.10
C ASN A 176 -8.81 2.78 10.76
N GLY A 177 -9.90 3.34 10.23
CA GLY A 177 -11.24 3.05 10.70
C GLY A 177 -11.73 3.90 11.87
N TYR A 178 -10.87 4.64 12.55
CA TYR A 178 -11.23 5.46 13.73
C TYR A 178 -11.73 6.87 13.40
N GLY A 179 -11.73 7.29 12.14
CA GLY A 179 -12.30 8.57 11.71
C GLY A 179 -13.84 8.58 11.81
N LYS A 180 -14.45 9.71 12.15
CA LYS A 180 -15.92 9.82 12.32
C LYS A 180 -16.69 9.45 11.05
N TYR A 181 -16.19 9.84 9.91
CA TYR A 181 -16.85 9.63 8.61
C TYR A 181 -16.32 8.41 7.86
N CYS A 182 -15.34 7.69 8.41
CA CYS A 182 -15.00 6.35 7.98
C CYS A 182 -16.12 5.39 8.37
N ILE A 183 -16.76 4.77 7.37
CA ILE A 183 -17.88 3.82 7.55
C ILE A 183 -17.32 2.53 8.13
N ASP A 184 -16.34 1.98 7.43
CA ASP A 184 -15.63 0.74 7.72
C ASP A 184 -14.22 0.80 7.08
N MET A 185 -13.43 -0.24 7.34
CA MET A 185 -12.17 -0.46 6.67
C MET A 185 -12.06 -1.92 6.26
N GLU A 186 -11.91 -2.14 4.96
CA GLU A 186 -11.69 -3.48 4.41
C GLU A 186 -10.24 -3.89 4.62
N VAL A 187 -10.05 -5.04 5.26
CA VAL A 187 -8.75 -5.64 5.55
C VAL A 187 -8.66 -7.07 5.02
N ASN A 188 -7.47 -7.54 4.73
CA ASN A 188 -7.25 -8.85 4.14
C ASN A 188 -7.47 -10.00 5.13
N ASP A 189 -7.00 -9.83 6.38
CA ASP A 189 -7.04 -10.87 7.43
C ASP A 189 -7.07 -10.21 8.81
N ILE A 190 -8.24 -10.19 9.44
CA ILE A 190 -8.42 -9.60 10.78
C ILE A 190 -7.65 -10.40 11.84
N ALA A 191 -7.56 -11.72 11.69
CA ALA A 191 -6.95 -12.59 12.68
C ALA A 191 -5.43 -12.35 12.83
N SER A 192 -4.80 -11.84 11.77
CA SER A 192 -3.37 -11.49 11.79
C SER A 192 -3.09 -10.11 12.39
N ILE A 193 -4.11 -9.29 12.71
CA ILE A 193 -3.94 -7.93 13.22
C ILE A 193 -3.93 -7.93 14.75
N PRO A 194 -2.84 -7.49 15.42
CA PRO A 194 -2.74 -7.51 16.88
C PRO A 194 -3.80 -6.66 17.59
N PHE A 195 -4.19 -5.55 16.99
CA PHE A 195 -5.14 -4.59 17.57
C PHE A 195 -6.23 -4.21 16.56
N PRO A 196 -7.15 -5.13 16.21
CA PRO A 196 -8.15 -4.86 15.20
C PRO A 196 -9.13 -3.76 15.65
N CYS A 197 -9.42 -2.83 14.73
CA CYS A 197 -10.46 -1.84 14.94
C CYS A 197 -11.84 -2.50 14.84
N PRO A 198 -12.82 -2.13 15.69
CA PRO A 198 -14.19 -2.69 15.63
C PRO A 198 -14.95 -2.44 14.30
N TYR A 199 -14.41 -1.58 13.45
CA TYR A 199 -14.99 -1.24 12.15
C TYR A 199 -14.27 -1.91 10.97
N TYR A 200 -13.36 -2.86 11.24
CA TYR A 200 -12.75 -3.66 10.19
C TYR A 200 -13.74 -4.67 9.63
N ILE A 201 -13.71 -4.81 8.32
CA ILE A 201 -14.44 -5.83 7.55
C ILE A 201 -13.40 -6.69 6.85
N GLU A 202 -13.47 -8.00 7.05
CA GLU A 202 -12.57 -8.92 6.38
C GLU A 202 -13.01 -9.14 4.93
N LEU A 203 -12.11 -8.87 4.00
CA LEU A 203 -12.26 -9.15 2.59
C LEU A 203 -10.93 -9.70 2.04
N PRO A 204 -10.72 -11.02 2.13
CA PRO A 204 -9.48 -11.65 1.70
C PRO A 204 -9.19 -11.36 0.23
N ARG A 205 -7.99 -10.88 -0.08
CA ARG A 205 -7.58 -10.56 -1.45
C ARG A 205 -7.58 -11.82 -2.32
N GLN A 206 -7.28 -12.98 -1.75
CA GLN A 206 -7.36 -14.26 -2.45
C GLN A 206 -8.77 -14.55 -2.97
N GLN A 207 -9.80 -14.26 -2.18
CA GLN A 207 -11.20 -14.41 -2.62
C GLN A 207 -11.50 -13.56 -3.88
N LEU A 208 -10.96 -12.34 -3.93
CA LEU A 208 -11.12 -11.48 -5.12
C LEU A 208 -10.33 -12.02 -6.32
N VAL A 209 -9.16 -12.61 -6.10
CA VAL A 209 -8.35 -13.24 -7.16
C VAL A 209 -9.06 -14.48 -7.71
N ASP A 210 -9.63 -15.30 -6.83
CA ASP A 210 -10.35 -16.52 -7.21
C ASP A 210 -11.62 -16.22 -8.03
N GLY A 211 -12.23 -15.07 -7.80
CA GLY A 211 -13.39 -14.58 -8.55
C GLY A 211 -13.08 -14.08 -9.97
N LEU A 212 -11.79 -13.95 -10.35
CA LEU A 212 -11.41 -13.44 -11.67
C LEU A 212 -11.58 -14.52 -12.76
N ASP A 213 -12.25 -14.15 -13.82
CA ASP A 213 -12.22 -14.89 -15.08
C ASP A 213 -10.94 -14.57 -15.89
N GLU A 214 -10.77 -15.23 -17.03
CA GLU A 214 -9.61 -15.06 -17.91
C GLU A 214 -9.54 -13.62 -18.48
N GLU A 215 -10.68 -13.01 -18.81
CA GLU A 215 -10.73 -11.65 -19.31
C GLU A 215 -10.27 -10.65 -18.24
N GLY A 216 -10.74 -10.79 -17.00
CA GLY A 216 -10.32 -9.95 -15.87
C GLY A 216 -8.81 -10.05 -15.60
N ARG A 217 -8.26 -11.26 -15.63
CA ARG A 217 -6.80 -11.47 -15.52
C ARG A 217 -6.04 -10.79 -16.64
N ASN A 218 -6.52 -10.92 -17.88
CA ASN A 218 -5.89 -10.28 -19.04
C ASN A 218 -5.96 -8.74 -18.97
N LEU A 219 -7.06 -8.16 -18.47
CA LEU A 219 -7.16 -6.70 -18.26
C LEU A 219 -6.11 -6.21 -17.26
N ILE A 220 -5.95 -6.91 -16.12
CA ILE A 220 -4.91 -6.61 -15.15
C ILE A 220 -3.52 -6.69 -15.80
N LEU A 221 -3.19 -7.79 -16.45
CA LEU A 221 -1.88 -7.99 -17.08
C LEU A 221 -1.55 -6.89 -18.09
N ARG A 222 -2.51 -6.49 -18.94
CA ARG A 222 -2.33 -5.40 -19.93
C ARG A 222 -2.07 -4.05 -19.27
N SER A 223 -2.66 -3.79 -18.12
CA SER A 223 -2.47 -2.52 -17.41
C SER A 223 -1.11 -2.41 -16.77
N PHE A 224 -0.65 -3.47 -16.12
CA PHE A 224 0.56 -3.41 -15.28
C PHE A 224 1.84 -3.81 -16.01
N ILE A 225 1.74 -4.66 -17.02
CA ILE A 225 2.93 -5.19 -17.72
C ILE A 225 3.18 -4.38 -18.97
N ARG A 226 4.29 -3.63 -18.99
CA ARG A 226 4.68 -2.79 -20.13
C ARG A 226 5.09 -3.62 -21.35
N ASP A 227 5.83 -4.68 -21.08
CA ASP A 227 6.40 -5.56 -22.10
C ASP A 227 6.18 -7.01 -21.68
N LYS A 228 5.03 -7.54 -22.13
CA LYS A 228 4.63 -8.91 -21.82
C LYS A 228 5.59 -9.93 -22.42
N GLU A 229 6.07 -9.69 -23.64
CA GLU A 229 6.98 -10.61 -24.35
C GLU A 229 8.32 -10.70 -23.63
N LYS A 230 8.84 -9.57 -23.17
CA LYS A 230 10.07 -9.53 -22.38
C LYS A 230 9.91 -10.30 -21.07
N LEU A 231 8.81 -10.08 -20.34
CA LEU A 231 8.56 -10.79 -19.08
C LEU A 231 8.38 -12.30 -19.32
N GLU A 232 7.64 -12.70 -20.34
CA GLU A 232 7.48 -14.10 -20.72
C GLU A 232 8.82 -14.72 -21.18
N GLY A 233 9.67 -13.94 -21.86
CA GLY A 233 11.05 -14.32 -22.20
C GLY A 233 11.87 -14.59 -20.94
N GLN A 234 11.88 -13.69 -19.98
CA GLN A 234 12.57 -13.86 -18.70
C GLN A 234 12.08 -15.10 -17.94
N ILE A 235 10.76 -15.32 -17.90
CA ILE A 235 10.16 -16.51 -17.28
C ILE A 235 10.62 -17.80 -17.97
N ARG A 236 10.64 -17.82 -19.31
CA ARG A 236 11.06 -18.98 -20.11
C ARG A 236 12.54 -19.28 -19.94
N GLU A 237 13.40 -18.26 -20.01
CA GLU A 237 14.84 -18.40 -19.78
C GLU A 237 15.12 -18.90 -18.36
N SER A 238 14.37 -18.41 -17.39
CA SER A 238 14.46 -18.89 -16.01
C SER A 238 14.08 -20.37 -15.87
N GLY A 239 13.18 -20.88 -16.73
CA GLY A 239 12.79 -22.30 -16.73
C GLY A 239 13.89 -23.27 -17.13
N GLN A 240 14.96 -22.78 -17.79
CA GLN A 240 16.13 -23.56 -18.20
C GLN A 240 17.22 -23.64 -17.12
N VAL A 241 17.10 -22.86 -16.07
CA VAL A 241 18.03 -22.80 -14.94
C VAL A 241 17.48 -23.72 -13.84
N GLY A 242 18.33 -24.38 -13.07
CA GLY A 242 17.93 -25.26 -11.96
C GLY A 242 17.05 -24.58 -10.90
N ASP A 243 17.22 -24.88 -9.65
CA ASP A 243 16.45 -24.26 -8.58
C ASP A 243 16.55 -22.72 -8.61
N LYS A 244 15.37 -22.05 -8.56
CA LYS A 244 15.26 -20.58 -8.62
C LYS A 244 14.81 -20.02 -7.29
N ILE A 245 15.41 -18.92 -6.89
CA ILE A 245 15.07 -18.22 -5.63
C ILE A 245 14.74 -16.78 -5.95
N LEU A 246 13.57 -16.32 -5.56
CA LEU A 246 13.16 -14.92 -5.72
C LEU A 246 13.39 -14.17 -4.41
N VAL A 247 14.18 -13.11 -4.44
CA VAL A 247 14.35 -12.17 -3.34
C VAL A 247 13.52 -10.92 -3.62
N LEU A 248 12.55 -10.66 -2.75
CA LEU A 248 11.78 -9.43 -2.75
C LEU A 248 12.56 -8.37 -1.99
N THR A 249 12.85 -7.24 -2.62
CA THR A 249 13.50 -6.15 -1.91
C THR A 249 12.47 -5.24 -1.25
N GLU A 250 12.91 -4.51 -0.23
CA GLU A 250 12.04 -3.67 0.59
C GLU A 250 12.78 -2.35 0.93
N PRO A 251 12.08 -1.21 1.03
CA PRO A 251 12.69 0.08 1.36
C PRO A 251 13.01 0.20 2.86
N LEU A 252 13.83 -0.73 3.35
CA LEU A 252 14.27 -0.84 4.75
C LEU A 252 15.46 0.08 5.01
N CYS A 253 15.59 0.57 6.24
CA CYS A 253 16.78 1.28 6.75
C CYS A 253 17.31 2.40 5.84
N THR A 254 18.55 2.82 6.09
CA THR A 254 19.32 3.69 5.19
C THR A 254 19.84 2.90 3.98
N LEU A 255 20.24 3.57 2.90
CA LEU A 255 20.62 2.91 1.65
C LEU A 255 21.83 1.99 1.81
N ASP A 256 22.83 2.40 2.58
CA ASP A 256 24.04 1.63 2.87
C ASP A 256 23.75 0.36 3.68
N VAL A 257 22.90 0.47 4.70
CA VAL A 257 22.47 -0.69 5.50
C VAL A 257 21.60 -1.62 4.65
N ARG A 258 20.71 -1.08 3.82
CA ARG A 258 19.87 -1.85 2.89
C ARG A 258 20.70 -2.62 1.88
N GLU A 259 21.73 -2.00 1.29
CA GLU A 259 22.65 -2.70 0.40
C GLU A 259 23.30 -3.89 1.10
N GLN A 260 23.77 -3.72 2.35
CA GLN A 260 24.37 -4.80 3.13
C GLN A 260 23.37 -5.93 3.40
N ILE A 261 22.13 -5.60 3.78
CA ILE A 261 21.05 -6.58 4.00
C ILE A 261 20.87 -7.46 2.76
N PHE A 262 20.70 -6.85 1.58
CA PHE A 262 20.44 -7.64 0.36
C PHE A 262 21.68 -8.36 -0.16
N ARG A 263 22.89 -7.84 0.06
CA ARG A 263 24.12 -8.60 -0.18
C ARG A 263 24.18 -9.87 0.66
N ASP A 264 23.87 -9.78 1.93
CA ASP A 264 23.91 -10.93 2.85
C ASP A 264 22.82 -11.96 2.50
N ILE A 265 21.60 -11.51 2.18
CA ILE A 265 20.52 -12.40 1.72
C ILE A 265 20.93 -13.11 0.43
N ILE A 266 21.40 -12.38 -0.57
CA ILE A 266 21.82 -12.96 -1.86
C ILE A 266 22.93 -13.98 -1.62
N ALA A 267 24.00 -13.64 -0.87
CA ALA A 267 25.11 -14.54 -0.58
C ALA A 267 24.71 -15.80 0.19
N GLN A 268 23.66 -15.71 1.00
CA GLN A 268 23.11 -16.88 1.68
C GLN A 268 22.41 -17.82 0.70
N TYR A 269 21.53 -17.29 -0.16
CA TYR A 269 20.64 -18.09 -0.99
C TYR A 269 21.20 -18.47 -2.37
N GLU A 270 22.22 -17.76 -2.89
CA GLU A 270 22.87 -18.14 -4.16
C GLU A 270 23.53 -19.55 -4.13
N ARG A 271 23.76 -20.08 -2.93
CA ARG A 271 24.27 -21.46 -2.73
C ARG A 271 23.17 -22.51 -2.95
N GLU A 272 21.92 -22.12 -2.87
CA GLU A 272 20.76 -23.00 -2.99
C GLU A 272 20.16 -22.99 -4.40
N GLY A 273 20.46 -21.98 -5.20
CA GLY A 273 19.95 -21.86 -6.57
C GLY A 273 20.25 -20.51 -7.21
N THR A 274 19.69 -20.29 -8.40
CA THR A 274 19.83 -19.02 -9.11
C THR A 274 18.92 -17.96 -8.49
N VAL A 275 19.52 -16.87 -8.01
CA VAL A 275 18.81 -15.76 -7.39
C VAL A 275 18.23 -14.82 -8.45
N PHE A 276 16.97 -14.48 -8.29
CA PHE A 276 16.23 -13.44 -9.01
C PHE A 276 15.87 -12.33 -8.04
N LEU A 277 15.89 -11.07 -8.49
CA LEU A 277 15.49 -9.94 -7.66
C LEU A 277 14.18 -9.35 -8.16
N LYS A 278 13.30 -9.01 -7.23
CA LYS A 278 12.09 -8.23 -7.49
C LYS A 278 12.15 -6.95 -6.64
N PRO A 279 12.65 -5.84 -7.22
CA PRO A 279 12.74 -4.57 -6.52
C PRO A 279 11.35 -4.04 -6.10
N HIS A 280 11.31 -3.40 -4.93
CA HIS A 280 10.12 -2.69 -4.48
C HIS A 280 9.99 -1.35 -5.23
N PRO A 281 8.78 -0.92 -5.66
CA PRO A 281 8.61 0.28 -6.49
C PRO A 281 9.02 1.59 -5.79
N ARG A 282 9.04 1.65 -4.47
CA ARG A 282 9.48 2.80 -3.68
C ARG A 282 10.94 2.71 -3.21
N ASP A 283 11.65 1.67 -3.63
CA ASP A 283 13.05 1.52 -3.24
C ASP A 283 13.95 2.43 -4.08
N ALA A 284 14.76 3.25 -3.39
CA ALA A 284 15.69 4.17 -4.02
C ALA A 284 17.05 3.53 -4.32
N LEU A 285 17.29 2.27 -3.90
CA LEU A 285 18.52 1.56 -4.18
C LEU A 285 18.53 1.05 -5.63
N ASP A 286 19.62 1.32 -6.36
CA ASP A 286 19.76 0.86 -7.74
C ASP A 286 20.30 -0.57 -7.80
N TYR A 287 19.39 -1.53 -7.70
CA TYR A 287 19.73 -2.95 -7.74
C TYR A 287 20.34 -3.39 -9.08
N ARG A 288 20.04 -2.71 -10.19
CA ARG A 288 20.60 -3.06 -11.50
C ARG A 288 22.07 -2.75 -11.57
N THR A 289 22.49 -1.63 -11.00
CA THR A 289 23.91 -1.25 -10.91
C THR A 289 24.65 -2.08 -9.85
N LEU A 290 24.04 -2.35 -8.71
CA LEU A 290 24.69 -3.06 -7.60
C LEU A 290 24.80 -4.58 -7.81
N PHE A 291 23.82 -5.15 -8.51
CA PHE A 291 23.69 -6.61 -8.69
C PHE A 291 23.38 -6.97 -10.15
N PRO A 292 24.23 -6.53 -11.12
CA PRO A 292 23.96 -6.69 -12.55
C PRO A 292 23.94 -8.16 -13.02
N GLN A 293 24.57 -9.05 -12.26
CA GLN A 293 24.67 -10.48 -12.57
C GLN A 293 23.39 -11.26 -12.26
N TYR A 294 22.45 -10.69 -11.46
CA TYR A 294 21.21 -11.38 -11.11
C TYR A 294 20.06 -10.87 -11.99
N PRO A 295 19.23 -11.78 -12.54
CA PRO A 295 18.01 -11.40 -13.26
C PRO A 295 17.06 -10.60 -12.36
N GLN A 296 16.44 -9.54 -12.90
CA GLN A 296 15.60 -8.64 -12.14
C GLN A 296 14.27 -8.40 -12.84
N PHE A 297 13.18 -8.51 -12.07
CA PHE A 297 11.86 -8.11 -12.52
C PHE A 297 11.71 -6.58 -12.47
N ASP A 298 10.73 -6.06 -13.23
CA ASP A 298 10.38 -4.65 -13.16
C ASP A 298 9.79 -4.31 -11.79
N ALA A 299 10.30 -3.25 -11.16
CA ALA A 299 9.87 -2.81 -9.83
C ALA A 299 8.39 -2.41 -9.80
N THR A 300 7.84 -1.89 -10.90
CA THR A 300 6.47 -1.38 -10.97
C THR A 300 5.39 -2.47 -11.11
N VAL A 301 5.79 -3.70 -11.43
CA VAL A 301 4.86 -4.85 -11.50
C VAL A 301 4.57 -5.32 -10.08
N PRO A 302 3.32 -5.29 -9.58
CA PRO A 302 2.97 -5.92 -8.31
C PRO A 302 3.37 -7.40 -8.30
N MET A 303 3.93 -7.85 -7.19
CA MET A 303 4.40 -9.24 -7.01
C MET A 303 3.25 -10.24 -7.23
N GLU A 304 2.07 -9.89 -6.79
CA GLU A 304 0.86 -10.71 -6.88
C GLU A 304 0.51 -11.11 -8.33
N LEU A 305 0.89 -10.28 -9.30
CA LEU A 305 0.65 -10.57 -10.72
C LEU A 305 1.45 -11.76 -11.22
N LEU A 306 2.55 -12.10 -10.56
CA LEU A 306 3.35 -13.27 -10.91
C LEU A 306 2.55 -14.57 -10.73
N ASN A 307 1.52 -14.58 -9.88
CA ASN A 307 0.57 -15.71 -9.77
C ASN A 307 -0.23 -15.97 -11.05
N PHE A 308 -0.32 -14.99 -11.96
CA PHE A 308 -1.09 -15.14 -13.21
C PHE A 308 -0.29 -15.72 -14.37
N PHE A 309 1.00 -16.03 -14.16
CA PHE A 309 1.87 -16.61 -15.19
C PHE A 309 2.00 -18.12 -15.03
N PRO A 310 1.29 -18.92 -15.85
CA PRO A 310 1.47 -20.36 -15.87
C PRO A 310 2.93 -20.70 -16.25
N GLY A 311 3.58 -21.53 -15.47
CA GLY A 311 4.97 -21.95 -15.70
C GLY A 311 6.03 -21.08 -15.03
N LEU A 312 5.66 -19.97 -14.41
CA LEU A 312 6.54 -19.27 -13.47
C LEU A 312 6.54 -20.03 -12.15
N HIS A 313 7.70 -20.57 -11.78
CA HIS A 313 7.83 -21.32 -10.54
C HIS A 313 9.21 -21.08 -9.91
N PHE A 314 9.21 -20.81 -8.61
CA PHE A 314 10.41 -20.67 -7.79
C PHE A 314 10.44 -21.76 -6.73
N LYS A 315 11.63 -22.20 -6.37
CA LYS A 315 11.82 -23.07 -5.21
C LYS A 315 11.52 -22.31 -3.93
N LYS A 316 12.00 -21.06 -3.84
CA LYS A 316 11.77 -20.21 -2.66
C LYS A 316 11.48 -18.77 -3.08
N VAL A 317 10.65 -18.11 -2.30
CA VAL A 317 10.53 -16.64 -2.28
C VAL A 317 10.96 -16.14 -0.91
N ILE A 318 11.86 -15.15 -0.88
CA ILE A 318 12.44 -14.59 0.33
C ILE A 318 11.98 -13.15 0.47
N SER A 319 11.45 -12.79 1.64
CA SER A 319 11.18 -11.40 2.04
C SER A 319 11.75 -11.14 3.44
N VAL A 320 11.93 -9.88 3.79
CA VAL A 320 12.31 -9.50 5.15
C VAL A 320 11.06 -9.30 6.00
N LEU A 321 10.29 -8.25 5.75
CA LEU A 321 9.08 -7.92 6.51
C LEU A 321 7.80 -8.08 5.69
N THR A 322 7.88 -8.09 4.35
CA THR A 322 6.71 -8.21 3.47
C THR A 322 5.99 -9.55 3.69
N GLU A 323 4.65 -9.48 3.80
CA GLU A 323 3.81 -10.67 3.90
C GLU A 323 3.72 -11.37 2.53
N ILE A 324 4.04 -12.66 2.51
CA ILE A 324 4.17 -13.48 1.30
C ILE A 324 3.32 -14.75 1.30
N LYS A 325 2.37 -14.88 2.24
CA LYS A 325 1.49 -16.07 2.33
C LYS A 325 0.61 -16.28 1.09
N ALA A 326 0.29 -15.21 0.36
CA ALA A 326 -0.56 -15.30 -0.84
C ALA A 326 0.19 -15.73 -2.12
N ILE A 327 1.50 -15.98 -2.05
CA ILE A 327 2.30 -16.41 -3.20
C ILE A 327 1.97 -17.86 -3.55
N GLN A 328 1.62 -18.10 -4.82
CA GLN A 328 1.31 -19.43 -5.35
C GLN A 328 2.35 -19.95 -6.36
N PHE A 329 3.30 -19.10 -6.75
CA PHE A 329 4.34 -19.42 -7.73
C PHE A 329 5.67 -19.90 -7.10
N ALA A 330 5.63 -20.37 -5.85
CA ALA A 330 6.80 -20.91 -5.16
C ALA A 330 6.45 -22.10 -4.27
N ASP A 331 7.41 -23.04 -4.08
CA ASP A 331 7.26 -24.16 -3.15
C ASP A 331 7.35 -23.70 -1.71
N GLU A 332 8.23 -22.73 -1.43
CA GLU A 332 8.49 -22.23 -0.09
C GLU A 332 8.49 -20.71 -0.06
N ALA A 333 7.76 -20.14 0.90
CA ALA A 333 7.74 -18.71 1.20
C ALA A 333 8.47 -18.46 2.53
N VAL A 334 9.64 -17.83 2.49
CA VAL A 334 10.49 -17.57 3.64
C VAL A 334 10.44 -16.09 4.00
N ARG A 335 9.79 -15.78 5.11
CA ARG A 335 9.80 -14.44 5.70
C ARG A 335 10.81 -14.41 6.83
N LEU A 336 11.88 -13.59 6.70
CA LEU A 336 12.96 -13.51 7.68
C LEU A 336 12.53 -12.86 8.99
N GLY A 337 11.61 -11.91 8.92
CA GLY A 337 10.99 -11.27 10.07
C GLY A 337 11.86 -10.19 10.76
N PRO A 338 11.31 -9.58 11.83
CA PRO A 338 12.00 -8.49 12.54
C PRO A 338 13.29 -8.95 13.22
N ASP A 339 13.38 -10.20 13.69
CA ASP A 339 14.58 -10.73 14.34
C ASP A 339 15.81 -10.73 13.41
N PHE A 340 15.59 -10.89 12.11
CA PHE A 340 16.64 -10.76 11.12
C PHE A 340 17.20 -9.34 11.06
N MET A 341 16.34 -8.34 11.24
CA MET A 341 16.70 -6.92 11.20
C MET A 341 17.54 -6.47 12.41
N ASP A 342 17.44 -7.14 13.54
CA ASP A 342 18.19 -6.82 14.77
C ASP A 342 19.71 -6.79 14.58
N LYS A 343 20.21 -7.41 13.51
CA LYS A 343 21.65 -7.40 13.14
C LYS A 343 22.09 -6.09 12.52
N TYR A 344 21.17 -5.31 11.97
CA TYR A 344 21.46 -4.17 11.10
C TYR A 344 20.96 -2.86 11.66
N GLU A 345 19.93 -2.89 12.52
CA GLU A 345 19.27 -1.72 13.02
C GLU A 345 18.81 -1.92 14.47
N ASP A 346 18.68 -0.82 15.23
CA ASP A 346 18.15 -0.88 16.60
C ASP A 346 16.72 -1.47 16.59
N PRO A 347 16.43 -2.54 17.34
CA PRO A 347 15.11 -3.15 17.41
C PRO A 347 13.96 -2.17 17.65
N ARG A 348 14.20 -1.09 18.38
CA ARG A 348 13.19 -0.05 18.65
C ARG A 348 12.69 0.68 17.40
N ILE A 349 13.40 0.58 16.27
CA ILE A 349 13.03 1.24 15.03
C ILE A 349 12.01 0.40 14.26
N HIS A 350 12.24 -0.91 14.16
CA HIS A 350 11.38 -1.80 13.35
C HIS A 350 10.39 -2.66 14.16
N ARG A 351 10.47 -2.64 15.50
CA ARG A 351 9.53 -3.35 16.39
C ARG A 351 8.56 -2.38 17.08
N GLN A 352 8.03 -1.44 16.32
CA GLN A 352 7.18 -0.36 16.88
C GLN A 352 5.89 -0.88 17.55
N ASN A 353 5.32 -1.98 17.06
CA ASN A 353 4.12 -2.57 17.65
C ASN A 353 4.36 -3.22 19.02
N GLU A 354 5.57 -3.66 19.31
CA GLU A 354 5.90 -4.23 20.62
C GLU A 354 6.02 -3.16 21.72
N MET A 355 6.04 -1.88 21.32
CA MET A 355 6.17 -0.73 22.22
C MET A 355 4.86 0.04 22.44
N VAL A 356 3.72 -0.46 21.94
CA VAL A 356 2.41 0.22 22.03
C VAL A 356 1.57 -0.31 23.19
#